data_a898428bc4a9f28d1b2ea7d9722ce81a
#
_entry.id   a898428bc4a9f28d1b2ea7d9722ce81a
#
_cell.length_a   1.000
_cell.length_b   1.000
_cell.length_c   1.000
_cell.angle_alpha   90.00
_cell.angle_beta   90.00
_cell.angle_gamma   90.00
#
_symmetry.space_group_name_H-M   'P 1'
#
loop_
_entity.id
_entity.type
_entity.pdbx_description
1 polymer ?
#
loop_
_entity_poly.entity_id
_entity_poly.type
_entity_poly.pdbx_seq_one_letter_code
_entity_poly.pdbx_strand_id
1 'polypeptide(L)'
;MHSALHKQILTVKRGGRTFKQRYYLADKAPTRSNHVPPSSKADVHYGMLWAKQANEGVAHALQTIDKVHKVPHALERIPIKVVHIFKPGVGGSYFAGTRQQKSYIEIAKGHGTAAGDLAHEYGHFLDNKLFGRSGNFGSWDGLRSNKHELSKLMRALYKSNGARIIVKQYKKDQTNRQYEQLAFGRYLLAPHEMFARAYAQWISNKSSRMRRDVMHYHEVTKRNLYPSQWETDDFAPIAREFDRVFRNRGLR
;
A
#
# COMPACT_ATOMS: atom_id res chain seq x y z
N MET A 1 -15.54 -13.82 -32.01
CA MET A 1 -15.38 -14.77 -30.89
C MET A 1 -15.50 -14.00 -29.59
N HIS A 2 -16.57 -14.17 -28.86
CA HIS A 2 -16.83 -13.50 -27.58
C HIS A 2 -16.10 -14.26 -26.48
N SER A 3 -15.19 -13.60 -25.79
CA SER A 3 -14.51 -14.16 -24.62
C SER A 3 -15.51 -14.23 -23.47
N ALA A 4 -15.73 -15.42 -22.92
CA ALA A 4 -16.58 -15.62 -21.77
C ALA A 4 -15.97 -14.93 -20.53
N LEU A 5 -16.69 -13.97 -19.98
CA LEU A 5 -16.38 -13.37 -18.70
C LEU A 5 -16.77 -14.34 -17.58
N HIS A 6 -15.80 -14.91 -16.89
CA HIS A 6 -16.10 -15.71 -15.69
C HIS A 6 -16.57 -14.78 -14.57
N LYS A 7 -17.79 -15.03 -14.12
CA LYS A 7 -18.48 -14.28 -13.07
C LYS A 7 -18.29 -15.01 -11.75
N GLN A 8 -17.45 -14.51 -10.86
CA GLN A 8 -17.42 -14.99 -9.48
C GLN A 8 -18.32 -14.12 -8.60
N ILE A 9 -19.21 -14.76 -7.86
CA ILE A 9 -20.08 -14.11 -6.88
C ILE A 9 -19.55 -14.51 -5.50
N LEU A 10 -18.92 -13.57 -4.79
CA LEU A 10 -18.57 -13.77 -3.39
C LEU A 10 -19.71 -13.25 -2.50
N THR A 11 -20.14 -14.08 -1.58
CA THR A 11 -21.15 -13.74 -0.60
C THR A 11 -20.45 -13.30 0.69
N VAL A 12 -20.56 -12.03 1.03
CA VAL A 12 -19.97 -11.48 2.27
C VAL A 12 -21.09 -11.19 3.25
N LYS A 13 -21.01 -11.78 4.46
CA LYS A 13 -21.91 -11.46 5.57
C LYS A 13 -21.31 -10.31 6.41
N ARG A 14 -22.05 -9.22 6.57
CA ARG A 14 -21.66 -8.11 7.43
C ARG A 14 -22.89 -7.63 8.20
N GLY A 15 -22.82 -7.64 9.54
CA GLY A 15 -23.91 -7.14 10.40
C GLY A 15 -25.27 -7.83 10.15
N GLY A 16 -25.31 -9.16 9.96
CA GLY A 16 -26.53 -9.92 9.70
C GLY A 16 -27.11 -9.79 8.28
N ARG A 17 -26.56 -8.94 7.43
CA ARG A 17 -27.00 -8.77 6.03
C ARG A 17 -26.01 -9.43 5.06
N THR A 18 -26.56 -10.08 4.06
CA THR A 18 -25.79 -10.76 3.01
C THR A 18 -25.65 -9.85 1.80
N PHE A 19 -24.41 -9.52 1.42
CA PHE A 19 -24.12 -8.74 0.22
C PHE A 19 -23.54 -9.68 -0.84
N LYS A 20 -24.11 -9.65 -2.04
CA LYS A 20 -23.54 -10.33 -3.22
C LYS A 20 -22.64 -9.34 -3.96
N GLN A 21 -21.35 -9.56 -3.90
CA GLN A 21 -20.37 -8.76 -4.64
C GLN A 21 -20.01 -9.51 -5.94
N ARG A 22 -20.21 -8.87 -7.08
CA ARG A 22 -19.91 -9.43 -8.40
C ARG A 22 -18.49 -9.03 -8.79
N TYR A 23 -17.64 -10.01 -9.04
CA TYR A 23 -16.32 -9.82 -9.62
C TYR A 23 -16.32 -10.29 -11.07
N TYR A 24 -15.78 -9.49 -11.96
CA TYR A 24 -15.53 -9.87 -13.33
C TYR A 24 -14.02 -10.12 -13.47
N LEU A 25 -13.66 -11.38 -13.63
CA LEU A 25 -12.28 -11.75 -13.96
C LEU A 25 -12.15 -11.74 -15.48
N ALA A 26 -11.21 -11.00 -16.01
CA ALA A 26 -10.85 -11.08 -17.42
C ALA A 26 -9.90 -12.27 -17.60
N ASP A 27 -10.35 -13.29 -18.33
CA ASP A 27 -9.60 -14.53 -18.55
C ASP A 27 -8.41 -14.43 -19.52
N LYS A 28 -8.13 -13.26 -20.06
CA LYS A 28 -6.98 -13.08 -20.96
C LYS A 28 -6.09 -11.94 -20.46
N ALA A 29 -4.82 -12.27 -20.31
CA ALA A 29 -3.78 -11.24 -20.16
C ALA A 29 -3.98 -10.18 -21.26
N PRO A 30 -4.03 -8.89 -20.91
CA PRO A 30 -4.16 -7.84 -21.90
C PRO A 30 -2.97 -7.95 -22.86
N THR A 31 -3.25 -7.89 -24.16
CA THR A 31 -2.23 -7.73 -25.19
C THR A 31 -1.29 -6.62 -24.76
N ARG A 32 -0.01 -6.92 -24.75
CA ARG A 32 1.10 -6.05 -24.31
C ARG A 32 0.87 -4.61 -24.74
N SER A 33 0.69 -3.71 -23.80
CA SER A 33 0.94 -2.30 -24.03
C SER A 33 2.45 -2.16 -24.31
N ASN A 34 2.82 -1.77 -25.54
CA ASN A 34 4.19 -1.79 -26.03
C ASN A 34 5.17 -0.80 -25.36
N HIS A 35 4.82 -0.17 -24.26
CA HIS A 35 5.59 0.95 -23.70
C HIS A 35 5.99 0.81 -22.23
N VAL A 36 5.71 -0.33 -21.58
CA VAL A 36 6.10 -0.49 -20.19
C VAL A 36 7.07 -1.67 -20.07
N PRO A 37 8.32 -1.43 -19.69
CA PRO A 37 9.29 -2.52 -19.53
C PRO A 37 8.83 -3.49 -18.43
N PRO A 38 9.07 -4.79 -18.60
CA PRO A 38 8.76 -5.77 -17.56
C PRO A 38 9.53 -5.43 -16.28
N SER A 39 8.86 -5.43 -15.14
CA SER A 39 9.51 -5.27 -13.85
C SER A 39 10.14 -6.58 -13.41
N SER A 40 11.36 -6.53 -12.86
CA SER A 40 12.01 -7.69 -12.24
C SER A 40 11.33 -8.10 -10.91
N LYS A 41 10.48 -7.24 -10.33
CA LYS A 41 9.94 -7.36 -8.98
C LYS A 41 8.47 -7.80 -8.92
N ALA A 42 7.76 -7.72 -10.06
CA ALA A 42 6.34 -8.04 -10.08
C ALA A 42 5.90 -8.58 -11.45
N ASP A 43 4.86 -9.41 -11.42
CA ASP A 43 4.13 -9.85 -12.60
C ASP A 43 2.92 -8.93 -12.79
N VAL A 44 3.00 -8.01 -13.75
CA VAL A 44 1.99 -6.96 -13.92
C VAL A 44 0.97 -7.36 -14.96
N HIS A 45 -0.29 -7.40 -14.55
CA HIS A 45 -1.45 -7.54 -15.41
C HIS A 45 -2.09 -6.16 -15.60
N TYR A 46 -1.70 -5.48 -16.67
CA TYR A 46 -2.21 -4.16 -16.97
C TYR A 46 -3.69 -4.20 -17.34
N GLY A 47 -4.42 -3.17 -16.92
CA GLY A 47 -5.80 -2.97 -17.35
C GLY A 47 -5.91 -2.67 -18.85
N MET A 48 -7.12 -2.71 -19.40
CA MET A 48 -7.41 -2.36 -20.79
C MET A 48 -6.97 -0.93 -21.12
N LEU A 49 -7.00 -0.53 -22.40
CA LEU A 49 -6.55 0.80 -22.89
C LEU A 49 -7.11 1.99 -22.11
N TRP A 50 -8.34 1.89 -21.60
CA TRP A 50 -8.96 2.92 -20.76
C TRP A 50 -8.41 3.01 -19.33
N ALA A 51 -7.53 2.09 -18.93
CA ALA A 51 -6.77 2.16 -17.67
C ALA A 51 -5.35 2.73 -17.86
N LYS A 52 -5.07 3.39 -18.97
CA LYS A 52 -3.72 3.87 -19.36
C LYS A 52 -3.02 4.64 -18.23
N GLN A 53 -3.71 5.60 -17.60
CA GLN A 53 -3.13 6.41 -16.54
C GLN A 53 -2.72 5.57 -15.33
N ALA A 54 -3.54 4.61 -14.90
CA ALA A 54 -3.22 3.71 -13.81
C ALA A 54 -2.06 2.77 -14.18
N ASN A 55 -2.05 2.25 -15.42
CA ASN A 55 -0.94 1.40 -15.91
C ASN A 55 0.39 2.16 -15.90
N GLU A 56 0.40 3.42 -16.36
CA GLU A 56 1.59 4.28 -16.32
C GLU A 56 2.03 4.58 -14.88
N GLY A 57 1.07 4.80 -13.97
CA GLY A 57 1.34 4.99 -12.55
C GLY A 57 2.00 3.76 -11.92
N VAL A 58 1.47 2.57 -12.17
CA VAL A 58 2.02 1.29 -11.70
C VAL A 58 3.46 1.10 -12.22
N ALA A 59 3.68 1.30 -13.52
CA ALA A 59 4.99 1.18 -14.14
C ALA A 59 6.01 2.15 -13.53
N HIS A 60 5.61 3.41 -13.33
CA HIS A 60 6.45 4.43 -12.76
C HIS A 60 6.83 4.12 -11.30
N ALA A 61 5.89 3.63 -10.51
CA ALA A 61 6.15 3.21 -9.13
C ALA A 61 7.17 2.06 -9.09
N LEU A 62 6.99 1.01 -9.90
CA LEU A 62 7.92 -0.12 -9.96
C LEU A 62 9.32 0.31 -10.37
N GLN A 63 9.45 1.17 -11.40
CA GLN A 63 10.74 1.72 -11.81
C GLN A 63 11.40 2.54 -10.68
N THR A 64 10.60 3.29 -9.91
CA THR A 64 11.12 4.08 -8.78
C THR A 64 11.57 3.16 -7.65
N ILE A 65 10.80 2.13 -7.31
CA ILE A 65 11.16 1.11 -6.31
C ILE A 65 12.46 0.41 -6.74
N ASP A 66 12.60 0.03 -8.02
CA ASP A 66 13.79 -0.64 -8.55
C ASP A 66 15.06 0.22 -8.41
N LYS A 67 14.95 1.54 -8.53
CA LYS A 67 16.05 2.48 -8.32
C LYS A 67 16.42 2.67 -6.86
N VAL A 68 15.46 2.52 -5.94
CA VAL A 68 15.66 2.81 -4.51
C VAL A 68 16.25 1.63 -3.76
N HIS A 69 15.77 0.41 -4.03
CA HIS A 69 16.27 -0.79 -3.36
C HIS A 69 16.07 -2.04 -4.20
N LYS A 70 16.83 -3.07 -3.87
CA LYS A 70 16.67 -4.42 -4.43
C LYS A 70 15.60 -5.18 -3.64
N VAL A 71 15.07 -6.24 -4.23
CA VAL A 71 14.24 -7.24 -3.55
C VAL A 71 14.98 -8.57 -3.59
N PRO A 72 15.04 -9.34 -2.51
CA PRO A 72 15.70 -10.64 -2.52
C PRO A 72 15.15 -11.56 -3.60
N HIS A 73 16.03 -12.30 -4.29
CA HIS A 73 15.60 -13.27 -5.31
C HIS A 73 14.68 -14.37 -4.73
N ALA A 74 14.85 -14.69 -3.44
CA ALA A 74 14.00 -15.66 -2.76
C ALA A 74 12.57 -15.16 -2.50
N LEU A 75 12.34 -13.84 -2.61
CA LEU A 75 10.99 -13.30 -2.48
C LEU A 75 10.24 -13.49 -3.79
N GLU A 76 9.05 -14.09 -3.71
CA GLU A 76 8.23 -14.31 -4.90
C GLU A 76 7.92 -12.99 -5.63
N ARG A 77 7.85 -13.04 -6.96
CA ARG A 77 7.33 -11.93 -7.76
C ARG A 77 5.84 -11.82 -7.47
N ILE A 78 5.41 -10.63 -7.01
CA ILE A 78 4.02 -10.42 -6.67
C ILE A 78 3.18 -10.09 -7.91
N PRO A 79 2.06 -10.80 -8.16
CA PRO A 79 1.09 -10.40 -9.16
C PRO A 79 0.45 -9.06 -8.82
N ILE A 80 0.46 -8.12 -9.78
CA ILE A 80 -0.21 -6.81 -9.66
C ILE A 80 -1.27 -6.71 -10.75
N LYS A 81 -2.50 -6.41 -10.37
CA LYS A 81 -3.64 -6.29 -11.27
C LYS A 81 -4.20 -4.87 -11.24
N VAL A 82 -4.38 -4.25 -12.41
CA VAL A 82 -5.12 -3.00 -12.53
C VAL A 82 -6.58 -3.33 -12.80
N VAL A 83 -7.43 -3.04 -11.82
CA VAL A 83 -8.83 -3.50 -11.80
C VAL A 83 -9.82 -2.36 -11.52
N HIS A 84 -11.09 -2.64 -11.72
CA HIS A 84 -12.15 -1.75 -11.27
C HIS A 84 -12.45 -2.01 -9.79
N ILE A 85 -12.08 -1.07 -8.91
CA ILE A 85 -12.43 -1.12 -7.48
C ILE A 85 -13.72 -0.31 -7.29
N PHE A 86 -14.76 -0.97 -6.80
CA PHE A 86 -16.08 -0.36 -6.60
C PHE A 86 -16.24 0.36 -5.24
N LYS A 87 -15.21 0.32 -4.40
CA LYS A 87 -15.25 0.95 -3.08
C LYS A 87 -14.71 2.37 -3.18
N PRO A 88 -15.50 3.41 -2.93
CA PRO A 88 -15.03 4.79 -2.93
C PRO A 88 -13.86 4.99 -1.97
N GLY A 89 -12.87 5.77 -2.39
CA GLY A 89 -11.69 6.10 -1.58
C GLY A 89 -10.64 4.99 -1.43
N VAL A 90 -10.79 3.85 -2.11
CA VAL A 90 -9.80 2.77 -2.12
C VAL A 90 -9.03 2.81 -3.43
N GLY A 91 -7.74 3.17 -3.36
CA GLY A 91 -6.83 3.23 -4.50
C GLY A 91 -6.15 1.90 -4.82
N GLY A 92 -6.00 1.03 -3.83
CA GLY A 92 -5.40 -0.30 -3.97
C GLY A 92 -5.75 -1.23 -2.82
N SER A 93 -5.28 -2.49 -2.91
CA SER A 93 -5.40 -3.48 -1.84
C SER A 93 -4.32 -4.55 -1.98
N TYR A 94 -3.62 -4.84 -0.91
CA TYR A 94 -2.73 -5.98 -0.80
C TYR A 94 -3.47 -7.16 -0.17
N PHE A 95 -3.35 -8.33 -0.79
CA PHE A 95 -3.88 -9.61 -0.30
C PHE A 95 -2.71 -10.50 0.10
N ALA A 96 -2.59 -10.81 1.37
CA ALA A 96 -1.46 -11.53 1.94
C ALA A 96 -1.33 -12.99 1.45
N GLY A 97 -2.38 -13.49 0.80
CA GLY A 97 -2.46 -14.89 0.37
C GLY A 97 -2.83 -15.83 1.53
N THR A 98 -3.03 -17.07 1.16
CA THR A 98 -3.29 -18.21 2.06
C THR A 98 -2.43 -19.39 1.65
N ARG A 99 -2.56 -20.55 2.31
CA ARG A 99 -1.93 -21.79 1.83
C ARG A 99 -2.35 -22.19 0.42
N GLN A 100 -3.54 -21.77 -0.02
CA GLN A 100 -4.15 -22.15 -1.30
C GLN A 100 -4.04 -21.06 -2.37
N GLN A 101 -3.80 -19.81 -1.98
CA GLN A 101 -3.78 -18.65 -2.89
C GLN A 101 -2.52 -17.82 -2.66
N LYS A 102 -1.81 -17.51 -3.75
CA LYS A 102 -0.66 -16.59 -3.72
C LYS A 102 -1.08 -15.17 -3.32
N SER A 103 -0.15 -14.44 -2.73
CA SER A 103 -0.33 -13.01 -2.47
C SER A 103 -0.48 -12.25 -3.79
N TYR A 104 -1.22 -11.16 -3.80
CA TYR A 104 -1.35 -10.26 -4.96
C TYR A 104 -1.74 -8.85 -4.54
N ILE A 105 -1.56 -7.91 -5.46
CA ILE A 105 -1.97 -6.51 -5.30
C ILE A 105 -3.02 -6.17 -6.37
N GLU A 106 -4.05 -5.44 -5.98
CA GLU A 106 -4.99 -4.80 -6.90
C GLU A 106 -4.83 -3.28 -6.81
N ILE A 107 -4.81 -2.63 -7.98
CA ILE A 107 -4.77 -1.15 -8.09
C ILE A 107 -6.00 -0.68 -8.86
N ALA A 108 -6.67 0.33 -8.32
CA ALA A 108 -7.87 0.89 -8.92
C ALA A 108 -7.55 1.60 -10.24
N LYS A 109 -8.24 1.22 -11.31
CA LYS A 109 -8.25 2.00 -12.54
C LYS A 109 -8.93 3.34 -12.29
N GLY A 110 -8.47 4.38 -12.94
CA GLY A 110 -9.08 5.72 -12.82
C GLY A 110 -8.74 6.48 -11.55
N HIS A 111 -7.92 5.91 -10.66
CA HIS A 111 -7.37 6.64 -9.53
C HIS A 111 -6.12 7.41 -9.98
N GLY A 112 -6.13 8.74 -9.86
CA GLY A 112 -5.01 9.59 -10.30
C GLY A 112 -3.71 9.38 -9.52
N THR A 113 -3.77 8.63 -8.40
CA THR A 113 -2.67 8.37 -7.47
C THR A 113 -2.09 6.96 -7.58
N ALA A 114 -2.38 6.22 -8.65
CA ALA A 114 -2.00 4.80 -8.81
C ALA A 114 -0.53 4.48 -8.47
N ALA A 115 0.39 5.43 -8.69
CA ALA A 115 1.79 5.24 -8.33
C ALA A 115 2.01 5.25 -6.81
N GLY A 116 1.36 6.15 -6.10
CA GLY A 116 1.37 6.22 -4.63
C GLY A 116 0.66 5.02 -4.01
N ASP A 117 -0.50 4.65 -4.58
CA ASP A 117 -1.29 3.50 -4.14
C ASP A 117 -0.48 2.21 -4.27
N LEU A 118 0.19 2.00 -5.42
CA LEU A 118 1.06 0.84 -5.58
C LEU A 118 2.22 0.83 -4.58
N ALA A 119 2.88 1.96 -4.36
CA ALA A 119 3.96 2.00 -3.38
C ALA A 119 3.45 1.65 -1.97
N HIS A 120 2.23 2.07 -1.61
CA HIS A 120 1.58 1.71 -0.35
C HIS A 120 1.32 0.20 -0.24
N GLU A 121 0.67 -0.39 -1.24
CA GLU A 121 0.34 -1.83 -1.24
C GLU A 121 1.60 -2.69 -1.32
N TYR A 122 2.63 -2.22 -2.03
CA TYR A 122 3.93 -2.86 -2.06
C TYR A 122 4.65 -2.80 -0.70
N GLY A 123 4.43 -1.73 0.06
CA GLY A 123 4.84 -1.62 1.46
C GLY A 123 4.23 -2.74 2.32
N HIS A 124 2.93 -3.00 2.19
CA HIS A 124 2.28 -4.13 2.87
C HIS A 124 2.86 -5.49 2.47
N PHE A 125 3.14 -5.68 1.17
CA PHE A 125 3.79 -6.90 0.69
C PHE A 125 5.15 -7.11 1.34
N LEU A 126 6.01 -6.08 1.39
CA LEU A 126 7.32 -6.18 2.04
C LEU A 126 7.19 -6.39 3.55
N ASP A 127 6.29 -5.69 4.21
CA ASP A 127 6.04 -5.85 5.64
C ASP A 127 5.63 -7.29 5.99
N ASN A 128 4.78 -7.90 5.16
CA ASN A 128 4.32 -9.28 5.36
C ASN A 128 5.36 -10.32 4.95
N LYS A 129 5.95 -10.22 3.74
CA LYS A 129 6.78 -11.28 3.16
C LYS A 129 8.26 -11.13 3.42
N LEU A 130 8.77 -9.91 3.55
CA LEU A 130 10.20 -9.67 3.79
C LEU A 130 10.52 -9.56 5.28
N PHE A 131 9.68 -8.88 6.03
CA PHE A 131 9.91 -8.57 7.44
C PHE A 131 9.05 -9.41 8.39
N GLY A 132 7.92 -9.93 7.92
CA GLY A 132 7.00 -10.74 8.71
C GLY A 132 7.44 -12.20 8.88
N ARG A 133 6.83 -12.86 9.85
CA ARG A 133 7.02 -14.30 10.11
C ARG A 133 5.66 -14.99 10.15
N SER A 134 5.60 -16.18 9.59
CA SER A 134 4.38 -17.02 9.65
C SER A 134 3.09 -16.33 9.19
N GLY A 135 3.20 -15.46 8.15
CA GLY A 135 2.06 -14.75 7.58
C GLY A 135 1.67 -13.46 8.33
N ASN A 136 2.32 -13.13 9.44
CA ASN A 136 2.13 -11.87 10.15
C ASN A 136 2.90 -10.73 9.47
N PHE A 137 2.55 -9.49 9.81
CA PHE A 137 3.30 -8.31 9.41
C PHE A 137 4.46 -8.06 10.37
N GLY A 138 5.66 -7.82 9.84
CA GLY A 138 6.87 -7.55 10.62
C GLY A 138 6.78 -6.27 11.45
N SER A 139 5.98 -5.30 11.01
CA SER A 139 5.69 -4.06 11.74
C SER A 139 5.07 -4.32 13.12
N TRP A 140 4.19 -5.32 13.25
CA TRP A 140 3.64 -5.74 14.54
C TRP A 140 4.73 -6.30 15.46
N ASP A 141 5.61 -7.15 14.93
CA ASP A 141 6.73 -7.71 15.68
C ASP A 141 7.75 -6.60 16.03
N GLY A 142 7.99 -5.66 15.12
CA GLY A 142 8.85 -4.50 15.33
C GLY A 142 8.35 -3.58 16.44
N LEU A 143 7.04 -3.45 16.61
CA LEU A 143 6.45 -2.68 17.71
C LEU A 143 6.56 -3.39 19.05
N ARG A 144 6.42 -4.74 19.06
CA ARG A 144 6.38 -5.56 20.28
C ARG A 144 7.75 -5.95 20.80
N SER A 145 8.78 -6.04 19.93
CA SER A 145 10.09 -6.56 20.27
C SER A 145 11.21 -5.60 19.89
N ASN A 146 12.02 -5.21 20.87
CA ASN A 146 13.23 -4.41 20.65
C ASN A 146 14.31 -5.14 19.84
N LYS A 147 14.24 -6.47 19.75
CA LYS A 147 15.18 -7.32 18.99
C LYS A 147 14.81 -7.42 17.50
N HIS A 148 13.59 -7.04 17.12
CA HIS A 148 13.16 -7.06 15.72
C HIS A 148 13.84 -5.95 14.92
N GLU A 149 14.26 -6.23 13.69
CA GLU A 149 14.99 -5.26 12.84
C GLU A 149 14.19 -3.98 12.55
N LEU A 150 12.86 -4.06 12.51
CA LEU A 150 11.96 -2.91 12.34
C LEU A 150 11.74 -2.11 13.63
N SER A 151 12.24 -2.54 14.79
CA SER A 151 11.89 -1.92 16.08
C SER A 151 12.24 -0.44 16.17
N LYS A 152 13.39 -0.03 15.62
CA LYS A 152 13.79 1.41 15.60
C LYS A 152 12.91 2.21 14.64
N LEU A 153 12.60 1.65 13.46
CA LEU A 153 11.70 2.26 12.50
C LEU A 153 10.30 2.46 13.11
N MET A 154 9.73 1.41 13.70
CA MET A 154 8.39 1.50 14.31
C MET A 154 8.35 2.51 15.46
N ARG A 155 9.41 2.58 16.28
CA ARG A 155 9.53 3.64 17.31
C ARG A 155 9.61 5.04 16.71
N ALA A 156 10.35 5.24 15.63
CA ALA A 156 10.41 6.53 14.94
C ALA A 156 9.03 6.95 14.43
N LEU A 157 8.29 6.01 13.81
CA LEU A 157 6.93 6.24 13.33
C LEU A 157 5.99 6.70 14.46
N TYR A 158 5.91 5.93 15.56
CA TYR A 158 5.01 6.25 16.66
C TYR A 158 5.43 7.47 17.50
N LYS A 159 6.71 7.85 17.48
CA LYS A 159 7.21 9.07 18.12
C LYS A 159 7.06 10.33 17.26
N SER A 160 6.73 10.17 15.98
CA SER A 160 6.59 11.30 15.05
C SER A 160 5.47 12.26 15.46
N ASN A 161 5.58 13.50 15.01
CA ASN A 161 4.54 14.49 15.22
C ASN A 161 3.24 14.12 14.49
N GLY A 162 3.35 13.56 13.28
CA GLY A 162 2.19 13.05 12.53
C GLY A 162 1.39 12.02 13.32
N ALA A 163 2.06 11.03 13.93
CA ALA A 163 1.39 10.04 14.79
C ALA A 163 0.73 10.69 16.02
N ARG A 164 1.40 11.65 16.66
CA ARG A 164 0.84 12.38 17.81
C ARG A 164 -0.43 13.17 17.47
N ILE A 165 -0.45 13.80 16.29
CA ILE A 165 -1.64 14.51 15.79
C ILE A 165 -2.80 13.52 15.62
N ILE A 166 -2.57 12.37 15.00
CA ILE A 166 -3.59 11.33 14.82
C ILE A 166 -4.12 10.84 16.17
N VAL A 167 -3.23 10.56 17.13
CA VAL A 167 -3.63 10.10 18.48
C VAL A 167 -4.46 11.17 19.20
N LYS A 168 -4.06 12.45 19.12
CA LYS A 168 -4.81 13.57 19.73
C LYS A 168 -6.21 13.67 19.12
N GLN A 169 -6.33 13.62 17.81
CA GLN A 169 -7.62 13.68 17.12
C GLN A 169 -8.48 12.46 17.44
N TYR A 170 -7.89 11.26 17.42
CA TYR A 170 -8.59 10.02 17.79
C TYR A 170 -9.22 10.09 19.19
N LYS A 171 -8.49 10.62 20.18
CA LYS A 171 -9.04 10.82 21.55
C LYS A 171 -10.19 11.81 21.55
N LYS A 172 -10.10 12.90 20.79
CA LYS A 172 -11.18 13.90 20.66
C LYS A 172 -12.44 13.27 20.03
N ASP A 173 -12.27 12.51 18.95
CA ASP A 173 -13.38 11.85 18.25
C ASP A 173 -14.02 10.78 19.13
N GLN A 174 -13.23 10.09 19.97
CA GLN A 174 -13.73 9.14 20.95
C GLN A 174 -14.65 9.83 21.97
N THR A 175 -14.24 10.99 22.48
CA THR A 175 -15.06 11.79 23.40
C THR A 175 -16.35 12.27 22.73
N ASN A 176 -16.27 12.68 21.46
CA ASN A 176 -17.39 13.18 20.68
C ASN A 176 -18.24 12.09 20.01
N ARG A 177 -17.93 10.81 20.23
CA ARG A 177 -18.62 9.62 19.65
C ARG A 177 -18.69 9.64 18.11
N GLN A 178 -17.67 10.15 17.43
CA GLN A 178 -17.59 10.21 15.97
C GLN A 178 -17.04 8.88 15.41
N TYR A 179 -17.90 7.89 15.27
CA TYR A 179 -17.51 6.48 15.00
C TYR A 179 -16.76 6.26 13.67
N GLU A 180 -17.12 6.98 12.62
CA GLU A 180 -16.45 6.86 11.32
C GLU A 180 -15.02 7.40 11.40
N GLN A 181 -14.83 8.56 12.02
CA GLN A 181 -13.54 9.17 12.27
C GLN A 181 -12.68 8.30 13.19
N LEU A 182 -13.27 7.68 14.21
CA LEU A 182 -12.57 6.71 15.06
C LEU A 182 -12.06 5.50 14.27
N ALA A 183 -12.89 4.95 13.38
CA ALA A 183 -12.49 3.84 12.54
C ALA A 183 -11.30 4.22 11.65
N PHE A 184 -11.32 5.42 11.06
CA PHE A 184 -10.24 5.94 10.23
C PHE A 184 -8.97 6.22 11.03
N GLY A 185 -9.08 6.88 12.20
CA GLY A 185 -7.93 7.12 13.08
C GLY A 185 -7.26 5.82 13.55
N ARG A 186 -8.06 4.80 13.89
CA ARG A 186 -7.56 3.46 14.25
C ARG A 186 -6.84 2.80 13.09
N TYR A 187 -7.39 2.88 11.88
CA TYR A 187 -6.78 2.40 10.66
C TYR A 187 -5.40 3.06 10.46
N LEU A 188 -5.33 4.39 10.50
CA LEU A 188 -4.08 5.11 10.31
C LEU A 188 -2.99 4.78 11.35
N LEU A 189 -3.37 4.38 12.55
CA LEU A 189 -2.45 4.00 13.64
C LEU A 189 -2.11 2.50 13.66
N ALA A 190 -2.72 1.69 12.82
CA ALA A 190 -2.36 0.27 12.72
C ALA A 190 -0.90 0.12 12.26
N PRO A 191 -0.08 -0.74 12.89
CA PRO A 191 1.35 -0.86 12.59
C PRO A 191 1.67 -1.10 11.12
N HIS A 192 0.93 -1.98 10.46
CA HIS A 192 1.10 -2.28 9.03
C HIS A 192 0.73 -1.08 8.15
N GLU A 193 -0.27 -0.28 8.52
CA GLU A 193 -0.63 0.94 7.81
C GLU A 193 0.40 2.05 8.01
N MET A 194 0.92 2.20 9.23
CA MET A 194 2.01 3.12 9.53
C MET A 194 3.25 2.79 8.69
N PHE A 195 3.60 1.51 8.60
CA PHE A 195 4.72 1.06 7.78
C PHE A 195 4.48 1.31 6.29
N ALA A 196 3.33 0.89 5.74
CA ALA A 196 3.02 0.99 4.32
C ALA A 196 2.96 2.45 3.83
N ARG A 197 2.32 3.35 4.60
CA ARG A 197 2.28 4.79 4.29
C ARG A 197 3.68 5.40 4.32
N ALA A 198 4.48 5.07 5.33
CA ALA A 198 5.84 5.58 5.44
C ALA A 198 6.74 5.03 4.31
N TYR A 199 6.59 3.76 3.94
CA TYR A 199 7.28 3.20 2.79
C TYR A 199 6.89 3.94 1.49
N ALA A 200 5.60 4.17 1.26
CA ALA A 200 5.14 4.93 0.09
C ALA A 200 5.75 6.34 0.04
N GLN A 201 5.81 7.04 1.18
CA GLN A 201 6.45 8.35 1.26
C GLN A 201 7.97 8.28 1.03
N TRP A 202 8.65 7.27 1.57
CA TRP A 202 10.08 7.06 1.37
C TRP A 202 10.44 6.83 -0.10
N ILE A 203 9.66 5.99 -0.81
CA ILE A 203 9.80 5.77 -2.25
C ILE A 203 9.46 7.04 -3.04
N SER A 204 8.34 7.69 -2.73
CA SER A 204 7.88 8.88 -3.46
C SER A 204 8.86 10.05 -3.38
N ASN A 205 9.60 10.18 -2.30
CA ASN A 205 10.65 11.21 -2.14
C ASN A 205 11.80 11.06 -3.16
N LYS A 206 11.88 9.94 -3.88
CA LYS A 206 12.85 9.71 -4.98
C LYS A 206 12.30 10.05 -6.36
N SER A 207 11.04 10.49 -6.46
CA SER A 207 10.37 10.88 -7.69
C SER A 207 9.50 12.10 -7.48
N SER A 208 9.80 13.20 -8.16
CA SER A 208 9.01 14.43 -8.06
C SER A 208 7.53 14.23 -8.44
N ARG A 209 7.26 13.36 -9.40
CA ARG A 209 5.88 13.00 -9.81
C ARG A 209 5.16 12.28 -8.66
N MET A 210 5.73 11.18 -8.15
CA MET A 210 5.11 10.43 -7.05
C MET A 210 4.98 11.26 -5.78
N ARG A 211 5.97 12.11 -5.50
CA ARG A 211 5.91 13.01 -4.33
C ARG A 211 4.73 13.97 -4.41
N ARG A 212 4.47 14.56 -5.58
CA ARG A 212 3.29 15.43 -5.76
C ARG A 212 1.99 14.68 -5.49
N ASP A 213 1.85 13.46 -6.04
CA ASP A 213 0.64 12.66 -5.90
C ASP A 213 0.39 12.28 -4.42
N VAL A 214 1.41 11.77 -3.74
CA VAL A 214 1.33 11.36 -2.32
C VAL A 214 1.09 12.57 -1.40
N MET A 215 1.77 13.69 -1.63
CA MET A 215 1.61 14.89 -0.80
C MET A 215 0.32 15.63 -1.09
N HIS A 216 -0.21 15.57 -2.31
CA HIS A 216 -1.54 16.10 -2.59
C HIS A 216 -2.62 15.39 -1.77
N TYR A 217 -2.58 14.06 -1.71
CA TYR A 217 -3.49 13.29 -0.86
C TYR A 217 -3.32 13.63 0.63
N HIS A 218 -2.08 13.82 1.09
CA HIS A 218 -1.78 14.27 2.44
C HIS A 218 -2.44 15.61 2.76
N GLU A 219 -2.32 16.61 1.89
CA GLU A 219 -2.92 17.93 2.10
C GLU A 219 -4.45 17.87 2.16
N VAL A 220 -5.08 17.02 1.35
CA VAL A 220 -6.52 16.80 1.39
C VAL A 220 -6.94 16.16 2.71
N THR A 221 -6.26 15.12 3.17
CA THR A 221 -6.59 14.41 4.41
C THR A 221 -6.27 15.21 5.67
N LYS A 222 -5.21 16.01 5.63
CA LYS A 222 -4.84 16.91 6.74
C LYS A 222 -5.92 17.97 7.01
N ARG A 223 -6.59 18.49 5.98
CA ARG A 223 -7.74 19.38 6.14
C ARG A 223 -8.89 18.72 6.88
N ASN A 224 -9.01 17.39 6.76
CA ASN A 224 -10.00 16.57 7.47
C ASN A 224 -9.48 16.06 8.83
N LEU A 225 -8.48 16.71 9.43
CA LEU A 225 -7.93 16.48 10.77
C LEU A 225 -7.08 15.21 10.94
N TYR A 226 -6.91 14.38 9.91
CA TYR A 226 -6.10 13.17 9.97
C TYR A 226 -5.01 13.18 8.88
N PRO A 227 -3.75 13.53 9.21
CA PRO A 227 -2.66 13.51 8.26
C PRO A 227 -2.38 12.07 7.78
N SER A 228 -2.44 11.85 6.47
CA SER A 228 -2.14 10.54 5.88
C SER A 228 -0.64 10.29 5.73
N GLN A 229 0.18 11.32 5.75
CA GLN A 229 1.63 11.29 5.59
C GLN A 229 2.31 12.19 6.64
N TRP A 230 3.60 12.34 6.55
CA TRP A 230 4.42 13.17 7.45
C TRP A 230 4.93 14.41 6.72
N GLU A 231 5.04 15.51 7.43
CA GLU A 231 5.78 16.67 6.97
C GLU A 231 7.28 16.32 6.77
N THR A 232 7.97 17.04 5.91
CA THR A 232 9.34 16.70 5.49
C THR A 232 10.30 16.50 6.66
N ASP A 233 10.31 17.43 7.62
CA ASP A 233 11.23 17.37 8.76
C ASP A 233 10.89 16.24 9.74
N ASP A 234 9.59 16.02 9.96
CA ASP A 234 9.09 14.91 10.78
C ASP A 234 9.39 13.53 10.15
N PHE A 235 9.42 13.48 8.81
CA PHE A 235 9.74 12.26 8.08
C PHE A 235 11.23 11.93 8.00
N ALA A 236 12.10 12.90 8.13
CA ALA A 236 13.55 12.70 7.97
C ALA A 236 14.14 11.59 8.87
N PRO A 237 13.82 11.49 10.18
CA PRO A 237 14.25 10.38 11.02
C PRO A 237 13.71 9.02 10.55
N ILE A 238 12.46 8.98 10.09
CA ILE A 238 11.81 7.77 9.58
C ILE A 238 12.50 7.28 8.30
N ALA A 239 12.80 8.20 7.38
CA ALA A 239 13.51 7.88 6.15
C ALA A 239 14.90 7.29 6.41
N ARG A 240 15.66 7.82 7.40
CA ARG A 240 16.95 7.26 7.82
C ARG A 240 16.82 5.82 8.32
N GLU A 241 15.75 5.51 9.04
CA GLU A 241 15.52 4.14 9.53
C GLU A 241 15.17 3.17 8.39
N PHE A 242 14.40 3.58 7.36
CA PHE A 242 14.23 2.80 6.13
C PHE A 242 15.58 2.54 5.46
N ASP A 243 16.39 3.58 5.26
CA ASP A 243 17.73 3.45 4.67
C ASP A 243 18.59 2.46 5.46
N ARG A 244 18.55 2.50 6.79
CA ARG A 244 19.27 1.58 7.68
C ARG A 244 18.79 0.13 7.51
N VAL A 245 17.48 -0.10 7.56
CA VAL A 245 16.89 -1.45 7.50
C VAL A 245 17.22 -2.11 6.16
N PHE A 246 17.02 -1.41 5.05
CA PHE A 246 17.29 -1.96 3.72
C PHE A 246 18.79 -2.16 3.46
N ARG A 247 19.65 -1.27 3.96
CA ARG A 247 21.11 -1.42 3.89
C ARG A 247 21.61 -2.61 4.70
N ASN A 248 21.11 -2.80 5.92
CA ASN A 248 21.49 -3.93 6.77
C ASN A 248 21.13 -5.29 6.16
N ARG A 249 20.14 -5.33 5.28
CA ARG A 249 19.78 -6.51 4.50
C ARG A 249 20.54 -6.66 3.17
N GLY A 250 21.44 -5.74 2.84
CA GLY A 250 22.14 -5.72 1.55
C GLY A 250 21.23 -5.40 0.36
N LEU A 251 20.10 -4.75 0.59
CA LEU A 251 19.10 -4.45 -0.45
C LEU A 251 19.24 -3.03 -1.04
N ARG A 252 20.17 -2.25 -0.53
CA ARG A 252 20.44 -0.87 -0.96
C ARG A 252 21.93 -0.61 -1.12
#